data_311e1f15fa2e2777db955b5dee1b791c
#
_entry.id   311e1f15fa2e2777db955b5dee1b791c
#
_cell.length_a   1.000
_cell.length_b   1.000
_cell.length_c   1.000
_cell.angle_alpha   90.00
_cell.angle_beta   90.00
_cell.angle_gamma   90.00
#
_symmetry.space_group_name_H-M   'P 1'
#
loop_
_entity.id
_entity.type
_entity.pdbx_description
1 polymer ?
#
loop_
_entity_poly.entity_id
_entity_poly.type
_entity_poly.pdbx_seq_one_letter_code
_entity_poly.pdbx_strand_id
1 'polypeptide(L)'
;TKDSLFDAVSAINDKMDDINSTMRTASNQLTDKMRAVTAQVSVVSNLMLDAVEEISDPGSKTIYEDESEDLIASQSDGKIENSINRGTIDADMNVGGIAGTMGVENLLDPEEDNKDDGTSLLRTSYTVSAVLIGNINEGSITAKKDMVGGIVGQEELGLVTACESYGDVTGVNQVGGIAGAASAKLRSNWAKCALSGEKYIGGIVGQGTDSDLT
;
A
#
# COMPACT_ATOMS: atom_id res chain seq x y z
N THR A 1 -36.18 37.51 -40.76
CA THR A 1 -35.73 36.20 -41.29
C THR A 1 -34.26 35.85 -40.95
N LYS A 2 -33.35 36.85 -40.99
CA LYS A 2 -31.94 36.59 -40.58
C LYS A 2 -31.79 36.49 -39.06
N ASP A 3 -32.45 37.41 -38.35
CA ASP A 3 -32.44 37.48 -36.90
C ASP A 3 -33.09 36.23 -36.27
N SER A 4 -34.20 35.75 -36.86
CA SER A 4 -34.83 34.50 -36.42
C SER A 4 -33.97 33.24 -36.59
N LEU A 5 -33.07 33.24 -37.59
CA LEU A 5 -32.11 32.13 -37.76
C LEU A 5 -30.97 32.21 -36.73
N PHE A 6 -30.50 33.42 -36.42
CA PHE A 6 -29.50 33.65 -35.38
C PHE A 6 -30.03 33.29 -34.01
N ASP A 7 -31.25 33.66 -33.68
CA ASP A 7 -31.90 33.28 -32.42
C ASP A 7 -32.07 31.76 -32.27
N ALA A 8 -32.44 31.10 -33.38
CA ALA A 8 -32.57 29.65 -33.39
C ALA A 8 -31.19 28.93 -33.18
N VAL A 9 -30.16 29.44 -33.83
CA VAL A 9 -28.78 28.88 -33.66
C VAL A 9 -28.27 29.13 -32.25
N SER A 10 -28.51 30.31 -31.66
CA SER A 10 -28.15 30.59 -30.27
C SER A 10 -28.85 29.63 -29.32
N ALA A 11 -30.17 29.45 -29.49
CA ALA A 11 -30.95 28.55 -28.65
C ALA A 11 -30.49 27.06 -28.76
N ILE A 12 -29.99 26.65 -29.94
CA ILE A 12 -29.40 25.32 -30.16
C ILE A 12 -28.07 25.20 -29.39
N ASN A 13 -27.21 26.22 -29.46
CA ASN A 13 -25.96 26.23 -28.74
C ASN A 13 -26.18 26.18 -27.22
N ASP A 14 -27.09 26.98 -26.68
CA ASP A 14 -27.44 26.97 -25.26
C ASP A 14 -27.93 25.58 -24.81
N LYS A 15 -28.75 24.93 -25.66
CA LYS A 15 -29.20 23.56 -25.40
C LYS A 15 -28.09 22.54 -25.45
N MET A 16 -27.14 22.72 -26.33
CA MET A 16 -25.96 21.86 -26.48
C MET A 16 -25.05 21.97 -25.26
N ASP A 17 -24.87 23.17 -24.73
CA ASP A 17 -24.11 23.44 -23.52
C ASP A 17 -24.78 22.82 -22.29
N ASP A 18 -26.11 22.93 -22.18
CA ASP A 18 -26.91 22.25 -21.17
C ASP A 18 -26.75 20.73 -21.20
N ILE A 19 -26.81 20.13 -22.39
CA ILE A 19 -26.63 18.70 -22.60
C ILE A 19 -25.21 18.28 -22.20
N ASN A 20 -24.19 19.01 -22.63
CA ASN A 20 -22.80 18.74 -22.28
C ASN A 20 -22.56 18.82 -20.76
N SER A 21 -23.12 19.83 -20.11
CA SER A 21 -23.07 19.99 -18.65
C SER A 21 -23.74 18.81 -17.93
N THR A 22 -24.93 18.44 -18.38
CA THR A 22 -25.67 17.29 -17.82
C THR A 22 -24.92 15.98 -18.02
N MET A 23 -24.35 15.74 -19.20
CA MET A 23 -23.55 14.56 -19.48
C MET A 23 -22.29 14.48 -18.63
N ARG A 24 -21.57 15.60 -18.42
CA ARG A 24 -20.41 15.64 -17.52
C ARG A 24 -20.79 15.32 -16.09
N THR A 25 -21.88 15.89 -15.61
CA THR A 25 -22.41 15.63 -14.26
C THR A 25 -22.79 14.15 -14.10
N ALA A 26 -23.52 13.60 -15.06
CA ALA A 26 -23.90 12.19 -15.04
C ALA A 26 -22.69 11.24 -15.11
N SER A 27 -21.68 11.57 -15.94
CA SER A 27 -20.42 10.81 -16.03
C SER A 27 -19.65 10.83 -14.71
N ASN A 28 -19.54 11.98 -14.07
CA ASN A 28 -18.87 12.09 -12.78
C ASN A 28 -19.62 11.28 -11.70
N GLN A 29 -20.94 11.41 -11.65
CA GLN A 29 -21.76 10.62 -10.70
C GLN A 29 -21.65 9.11 -10.94
N LEU A 30 -21.57 8.68 -12.19
CA LEU A 30 -21.36 7.28 -12.53
C LEU A 30 -19.98 6.79 -12.06
N THR A 31 -18.95 7.59 -12.30
CA THR A 31 -17.58 7.29 -11.84
C THR A 31 -17.53 7.16 -10.32
N ASP A 32 -18.13 8.08 -9.59
CA ASP A 32 -18.16 8.05 -8.14
C ASP A 32 -18.93 6.84 -7.59
N LYS A 33 -20.05 6.48 -8.24
CA LYS A 33 -20.81 5.27 -7.89
C LYS A 33 -20.03 3.99 -8.21
N MET A 34 -19.33 3.94 -9.32
CA MET A 34 -18.46 2.80 -9.65
C MET A 34 -17.35 2.63 -8.62
N ARG A 35 -16.69 3.72 -8.21
CA ARG A 35 -15.68 3.67 -7.13
C ARG A 35 -16.28 3.15 -5.81
N ALA A 36 -17.48 3.62 -5.46
CA ALA A 36 -18.16 3.14 -4.25
C ALA A 36 -18.50 1.64 -4.33
N VAL A 37 -18.94 1.14 -5.48
CA VAL A 37 -19.20 -0.28 -5.71
C VAL A 37 -17.91 -1.08 -5.61
N THR A 38 -16.82 -0.63 -6.24
CA THR A 38 -15.51 -1.30 -6.15
C THR A 38 -15.03 -1.38 -4.70
N ALA A 39 -15.16 -0.30 -3.94
CA ALA A 39 -14.83 -0.31 -2.51
C ALA A 39 -15.68 -1.32 -1.71
N GLN A 40 -16.96 -1.42 -2.00
CA GLN A 40 -17.84 -2.40 -1.35
C GLN A 40 -17.51 -3.84 -1.73
N VAL A 41 -17.16 -4.10 -2.99
CA VAL A 41 -16.69 -5.41 -3.44
C VAL A 41 -15.42 -5.81 -2.72
N SER A 42 -14.47 -4.90 -2.54
CA SER A 42 -13.25 -5.16 -1.77
C SER A 42 -13.56 -5.51 -0.30
N VAL A 43 -14.48 -4.78 0.34
CA VAL A 43 -14.91 -5.10 1.71
C VAL A 43 -15.56 -6.48 1.80
N VAL A 44 -16.43 -6.82 0.85
CA VAL A 44 -17.07 -8.15 0.82
C VAL A 44 -16.06 -9.27 0.58
N SER A 45 -15.08 -9.03 -0.31
CA SER A 45 -14.00 -10.00 -0.56
C SER A 45 -13.16 -10.24 0.70
N ASN A 46 -12.78 -9.18 1.41
CA ASN A 46 -12.05 -9.31 2.67
C ASN A 46 -12.87 -10.06 3.73
N LEU A 47 -14.16 -9.73 3.88
CA LEU A 47 -15.05 -10.45 4.81
C LEU A 47 -15.25 -11.93 4.42
N MET A 48 -15.23 -12.26 3.13
CA MET A 48 -15.27 -13.64 2.67
C MET A 48 -13.97 -14.38 2.98
N LEU A 49 -12.83 -13.72 2.83
CA LEU A 49 -11.53 -14.28 3.20
C LEU A 49 -11.45 -14.52 4.72
N ASP A 50 -11.85 -13.54 5.53
CA ASP A 50 -11.93 -13.67 6.99
C ASP A 50 -12.85 -14.85 7.41
N ALA A 51 -14.00 -14.99 6.76
CA ALA A 51 -14.95 -16.08 7.05
C ALA A 51 -14.42 -17.47 6.64
N VAL A 52 -13.66 -17.57 5.56
CA VAL A 52 -12.99 -18.82 5.14
C VAL A 52 -11.88 -19.18 6.11
N GLU A 53 -11.14 -18.20 6.62
CA GLU A 53 -10.12 -18.37 7.65
C GLU A 53 -10.70 -18.93 8.95
N GLU A 54 -11.84 -18.39 9.41
CA GLU A 54 -12.56 -18.85 10.61
C GLU A 54 -13.11 -20.28 10.51
N ILE A 55 -13.45 -20.73 9.29
CA ILE A 55 -13.99 -22.08 9.03
C ILE A 55 -12.87 -23.13 8.87
N SER A 56 -11.70 -22.73 8.37
CA SER A 56 -10.64 -23.68 7.98
C SER A 56 -9.79 -24.16 9.14
N ASP A 57 -9.50 -23.32 10.14
CA ASP A 57 -8.84 -23.72 11.39
C ASP A 57 -9.03 -22.65 12.48
N PRO A 58 -9.73 -22.93 13.57
CA PRO A 58 -9.87 -21.99 14.70
C PRO A 58 -8.56 -21.59 15.39
N GLY A 59 -7.44 -22.21 15.01
CA GLY A 59 -6.10 -21.96 15.53
C GLY A 59 -5.08 -21.39 14.52
N SER A 60 -5.41 -21.38 13.23
CA SER A 60 -4.51 -20.88 12.18
C SER A 60 -4.99 -19.54 11.68
N LYS A 61 -4.26 -18.48 12.01
CA LYS A 61 -4.58 -17.11 11.63
C LYS A 61 -4.01 -16.66 10.28
N THR A 62 -3.43 -17.57 9.48
CA THR A 62 -2.72 -17.16 8.27
C THR A 62 -3.05 -18.06 7.10
N ILE A 63 -3.64 -17.46 6.05
CA ILE A 63 -3.87 -18.11 4.74
C ILE A 63 -2.53 -18.22 3.95
N TYR A 64 -1.49 -17.56 4.39
CA TYR A 64 -0.18 -17.57 3.75
C TYR A 64 0.91 -18.01 4.72
N GLU A 65 1.92 -18.68 4.19
CA GLU A 65 3.16 -19.01 4.88
C GLU A 65 4.25 -18.03 4.43
N ASP A 66 4.81 -17.29 5.37
CA ASP A 66 5.87 -16.32 5.12
C ASP A 66 7.24 -17.00 5.18
N GLU A 67 7.85 -17.24 4.02
CA GLU A 67 9.17 -17.85 3.85
C GLU A 67 10.32 -16.82 3.73
N SER A 68 10.10 -15.56 4.10
CA SER A 68 11.07 -14.49 3.90
C SER A 68 12.42 -14.77 4.58
N GLU A 69 12.45 -15.46 5.69
CA GLU A 69 13.71 -15.82 6.38
C GLU A 69 14.55 -16.82 5.60
N ASP A 70 13.93 -17.79 4.93
CA ASP A 70 14.60 -18.83 4.17
C ASP A 70 15.21 -18.28 2.87
N LEU A 71 14.72 -17.13 2.42
CA LEU A 71 15.12 -16.49 1.16
C LEU A 71 16.23 -15.44 1.31
N ILE A 72 16.78 -15.22 2.51
CA ILE A 72 17.89 -14.26 2.73
C ILE A 72 19.07 -14.55 1.80
N ALA A 73 19.44 -15.81 1.62
CA ALA A 73 20.60 -16.24 0.84
C ALA A 73 20.27 -16.51 -0.64
N SER A 74 19.00 -16.52 -1.04
CA SER A 74 18.57 -16.81 -2.40
C SER A 74 18.44 -15.54 -3.24
N GLN A 75 18.53 -15.68 -4.56
CA GLN A 75 18.07 -14.65 -5.50
C GLN A 75 16.63 -15.02 -5.88
N SER A 76 15.67 -14.34 -5.31
CA SER A 76 14.24 -14.59 -5.50
C SER A 76 13.49 -13.29 -5.76
N ASP A 77 12.31 -13.42 -6.31
CA ASP A 77 11.34 -12.32 -6.40
C ASP A 77 10.94 -11.87 -4.98
N GLY A 78 10.51 -10.63 -4.84
CA GLY A 78 10.15 -10.04 -3.54
C GLY A 78 11.32 -9.58 -2.66
N LYS A 79 12.56 -9.54 -3.19
CA LYS A 79 13.76 -9.10 -2.46
C LYS A 79 14.31 -7.77 -3.00
N ILE A 80 14.56 -6.82 -2.11
CA ILE A 80 15.33 -5.59 -2.39
C ILE A 80 16.58 -5.62 -1.51
N GLU A 81 17.74 -5.60 -2.14
CA GLU A 81 18.99 -5.65 -1.40
C GLU A 81 19.98 -4.57 -1.83
N ASN A 82 20.78 -4.10 -0.87
CA ASN A 82 21.90 -3.19 -1.08
C ASN A 82 21.55 -1.92 -1.88
N SER A 83 20.31 -1.46 -1.77
CA SER A 83 19.83 -0.27 -2.46
C SER A 83 20.01 0.97 -1.57
N ILE A 84 20.26 2.13 -2.19
CA ILE A 84 20.48 3.38 -1.47
C ILE A 84 19.52 4.45 -2.00
N ASN A 85 18.69 5.00 -1.12
CA ASN A 85 17.92 6.21 -1.40
C ASN A 85 18.67 7.44 -0.91
N ARG A 86 18.88 8.41 -1.80
CA ARG A 86 19.44 9.74 -1.50
C ARG A 86 18.49 10.89 -1.80
N GLY A 87 17.33 10.55 -2.39
CA GLY A 87 16.29 11.51 -2.74
C GLY A 87 15.36 11.81 -1.59
N THR A 88 14.83 13.03 -1.54
CA THR A 88 13.71 13.37 -0.65
C THR A 88 12.43 12.76 -1.17
N ILE A 89 11.64 12.15 -0.28
CA ILE A 89 10.32 11.58 -0.58
C ILE A 89 9.26 12.39 0.16
N ASP A 90 8.25 12.86 -0.57
CA ASP A 90 7.06 13.53 -0.04
C ASP A 90 5.83 12.85 -0.64
N ALA A 91 5.04 12.20 0.21
CA ALA A 91 3.87 11.45 -0.22
C ALA A 91 2.73 11.56 0.82
N ASP A 92 1.65 10.81 0.62
CA ASP A 92 0.46 10.93 1.46
C ASP A 92 0.52 9.99 2.68
N MET A 93 0.65 8.69 2.47
CA MET A 93 0.56 7.65 3.50
C MET A 93 1.40 6.42 3.09
N ASN A 94 1.78 5.58 4.04
CA ASN A 94 2.59 4.37 3.83
C ASN A 94 3.90 4.70 3.12
N VAL A 95 4.69 5.57 3.70
CA VAL A 95 5.88 6.14 3.05
C VAL A 95 7.14 5.56 3.68
N GLY A 96 7.98 4.97 2.85
CA GLY A 96 9.31 4.51 3.23
C GLY A 96 10.38 4.93 2.25
N GLY A 97 11.61 4.98 2.71
CA GLY A 97 12.76 5.35 1.87
C GLY A 97 13.09 4.30 0.81
N ILE A 98 12.71 3.06 1.02
CA ILE A 98 12.94 1.92 0.13
C ILE A 98 11.62 1.31 -0.34
N ALA A 99 10.68 1.06 0.56
CA ALA A 99 9.38 0.47 0.25
C ALA A 99 8.24 1.20 0.96
N GLY A 100 7.12 1.40 0.29
CA GLY A 100 5.92 1.95 0.89
C GLY A 100 5.23 0.94 1.80
N THR A 101 4.91 -0.23 1.24
CA THR A 101 4.26 -1.33 1.98
C THR A 101 4.91 -2.66 1.61
N MET A 102 5.05 -3.53 2.60
CA MET A 102 5.34 -4.96 2.46
C MET A 102 4.12 -5.74 2.96
N GLY A 103 3.36 -6.31 2.05
CA GLY A 103 2.10 -6.98 2.37
C GLY A 103 1.61 -7.84 1.21
N VAL A 104 0.61 -8.67 1.46
CA VAL A 104 -0.08 -9.41 0.40
C VAL A 104 -0.96 -8.44 -0.38
N GLU A 105 -0.94 -8.52 -1.69
CA GLU A 105 -1.85 -7.78 -2.55
C GLU A 105 -3.26 -8.37 -2.41
N ASN A 106 -4.16 -7.60 -1.81
CA ASN A 106 -5.56 -8.00 -1.62
C ASN A 106 -6.49 -7.52 -2.75
N LEU A 107 -5.93 -6.90 -3.79
CA LEU A 107 -6.70 -6.49 -4.96
C LEU A 107 -6.69 -7.63 -5.98
N LEU A 108 -7.87 -8.13 -6.33
CA LEU A 108 -8.03 -9.04 -7.47
C LEU A 108 -7.52 -8.34 -8.73
N ASP A 109 -6.43 -8.84 -9.28
CA ASP A 109 -5.98 -8.50 -10.63
C ASP A 109 -6.53 -9.51 -11.63
N PRO A 110 -7.61 -9.18 -12.36
CA PRO A 110 -8.24 -10.13 -13.29
C PRO A 110 -7.32 -10.57 -14.43
N GLU A 111 -6.24 -9.84 -14.70
CA GLU A 111 -5.29 -10.16 -15.77
C GLU A 111 -4.22 -11.14 -15.29
N GLU A 112 -3.80 -11.07 -14.04
CA GLU A 112 -2.83 -11.99 -13.42
C GLU A 112 -3.53 -13.21 -12.83
N ASP A 113 -4.62 -13.02 -12.08
CA ASP A 113 -5.33 -14.10 -11.37
C ASP A 113 -6.06 -15.05 -12.32
N ASN A 114 -6.36 -14.65 -13.55
CA ASN A 114 -6.96 -15.52 -14.58
C ASN A 114 -5.93 -16.25 -15.47
N LYS A 115 -4.65 -16.06 -15.27
CA LYS A 115 -3.60 -16.77 -16.03
C LYS A 115 -3.35 -18.19 -15.54
N ASP A 116 -3.95 -18.60 -14.44
CA ASP A 116 -3.79 -19.94 -13.90
C ASP A 116 -4.55 -20.99 -14.74
N ASP A 117 -3.93 -22.10 -15.00
CA ASP A 117 -4.34 -23.21 -15.86
C ASP A 117 -5.55 -24.04 -15.34
N GLY A 118 -6.41 -23.44 -14.56
CA GLY A 118 -7.70 -24.00 -14.17
C GLY A 118 -7.66 -25.01 -13.03
N THR A 119 -6.60 -25.11 -12.26
CA THR A 119 -6.47 -26.09 -11.17
C THR A 119 -6.58 -25.52 -9.76
N SER A 120 -6.75 -24.22 -9.56
CA SER A 120 -6.57 -23.63 -8.22
C SER A 120 -7.65 -22.66 -7.75
N LEU A 121 -8.91 -23.08 -7.75
CA LEU A 121 -9.93 -22.39 -6.93
C LEU A 121 -9.89 -22.80 -5.44
N LEU A 122 -8.97 -23.66 -5.03
CA LEU A 122 -8.86 -24.19 -3.67
C LEU A 122 -7.39 -24.33 -3.22
N ARG A 123 -6.54 -23.34 -3.42
CA ARG A 123 -5.29 -23.26 -2.66
C ARG A 123 -5.60 -22.74 -1.27
N THR A 124 -5.46 -23.61 -0.29
CA THR A 124 -5.66 -23.29 1.14
C THR A 124 -4.44 -22.66 1.81
N SER A 125 -3.33 -22.48 1.10
CA SER A 125 -2.16 -21.74 1.58
C SER A 125 -1.38 -21.15 0.40
N TYR A 126 -0.95 -19.91 0.56
CA TYR A 126 -0.02 -19.23 -0.35
C TYR A 126 1.32 -19.06 0.36
N THR A 127 2.41 -19.31 -0.35
CA THR A 127 3.75 -18.95 0.11
C THR A 127 4.04 -17.53 -0.35
N VAL A 128 4.42 -16.67 0.58
CA VAL A 128 4.76 -15.28 0.32
C VAL A 128 6.17 -14.97 0.81
N SER A 129 6.81 -14.02 0.17
CA SER A 129 8.12 -13.54 0.60
C SER A 129 8.29 -12.06 0.30
N ALA A 130 8.81 -11.32 1.28
CA ALA A 130 9.21 -9.93 1.11
C ALA A 130 10.45 -9.66 1.97
N VAL A 131 11.58 -9.32 1.36
CA VAL A 131 12.84 -9.13 2.07
C VAL A 131 13.47 -7.80 1.72
N LEU A 132 13.72 -6.97 2.71
CA LEU A 132 14.57 -5.78 2.61
C LEU A 132 15.87 -6.06 3.38
N ILE A 133 16.99 -6.11 2.68
CA ILE A 133 18.28 -6.43 3.31
C ILE A 133 19.40 -5.48 2.88
N GLY A 134 20.12 -4.95 3.86
CA GLY A 134 21.29 -4.09 3.61
C GLY A 134 20.98 -2.78 2.90
N ASN A 135 19.73 -2.30 2.94
CA ASN A 135 19.32 -1.07 2.28
C ASN A 135 19.62 0.16 3.15
N ILE A 136 19.92 1.27 2.51
CA ILE A 136 20.29 2.52 3.19
C ILE A 136 19.38 3.65 2.72
N ASN A 137 18.81 4.39 3.68
CA ASN A 137 18.13 5.64 3.40
C ASN A 137 18.94 6.82 3.95
N GLU A 138 19.41 7.69 3.06
CA GLU A 138 20.06 8.94 3.38
C GLU A 138 19.14 10.16 3.12
N GLY A 139 18.03 9.95 2.41
CA GLY A 139 17.09 10.99 2.03
C GLY A 139 16.02 11.27 3.10
N SER A 140 15.56 12.51 3.19
CA SER A 140 14.47 12.88 4.09
C SER A 140 13.13 12.36 3.59
N ILE A 141 12.30 11.85 4.51
CA ILE A 141 11.00 11.26 4.24
C ILE A 141 9.92 12.11 4.90
N THR A 142 8.92 12.50 4.14
CA THR A 142 7.76 13.24 4.64
C THR A 142 6.46 12.59 4.19
N ALA A 143 5.57 12.31 5.12
CA ALA A 143 4.21 11.90 4.81
C ALA A 143 3.20 12.91 5.37
N LYS A 144 2.10 13.08 4.65
CA LYS A 144 0.98 13.95 5.09
C LYS A 144 0.09 13.28 6.12
N LYS A 145 0.17 11.96 6.24
CA LYS A 145 -0.63 11.13 7.14
C LYS A 145 0.26 10.14 7.92
N ASP A 146 -0.18 8.91 8.02
CA ASP A 146 0.35 7.89 8.91
C ASP A 146 1.30 6.89 8.21
N MET A 147 1.95 6.05 8.99
CA MET A 147 2.81 4.94 8.59
C MET A 147 4.02 5.39 7.77
N VAL A 148 4.95 6.02 8.46
CA VAL A 148 6.16 6.59 7.86
C VAL A 148 7.39 5.98 8.48
N GLY A 149 8.23 5.37 7.66
CA GLY A 149 9.49 4.80 8.10
C GLY A 149 10.66 5.24 7.23
N GLY A 150 11.84 5.24 7.81
CA GLY A 150 13.05 5.55 7.04
C GLY A 150 13.36 4.51 5.98
N ILE A 151 12.94 3.26 6.16
CA ILE A 151 13.10 2.16 5.21
C ILE A 151 11.75 1.72 4.62
N VAL A 152 10.77 1.41 5.47
CA VAL A 152 9.44 0.93 5.06
C VAL A 152 8.34 1.68 5.79
N GLY A 153 7.27 2.07 5.09
CA GLY A 153 6.10 2.71 5.70
C GLY A 153 5.31 1.73 6.55
N GLN A 154 4.88 0.63 5.94
CA GLN A 154 4.09 -0.43 6.58
C GLN A 154 4.66 -1.80 6.24
N GLU A 155 4.92 -2.62 7.26
CA GLU A 155 5.37 -4.01 7.14
C GLU A 155 4.32 -4.93 7.75
N GLU A 156 3.55 -5.62 6.92
CA GLU A 156 2.53 -6.60 7.32
C GLU A 156 3.09 -8.01 7.38
N LEU A 157 4.05 -8.31 6.50
CA LEU A 157 4.75 -9.57 6.40
C LEU A 157 6.19 -9.33 5.94
N GLY A 158 7.02 -10.36 6.09
CA GLY A 158 8.37 -10.31 5.53
C GLY A 158 9.46 -10.11 6.56
N LEU A 159 10.61 -9.68 6.06
CA LEU A 159 11.80 -9.45 6.87
C LEU A 159 12.50 -8.16 6.44
N VAL A 160 12.73 -7.27 7.39
CA VAL A 160 13.63 -6.11 7.22
C VAL A 160 14.87 -6.32 8.06
N THR A 161 16.02 -6.47 7.42
CA THR A 161 17.27 -6.79 8.13
C THR A 161 18.47 -6.02 7.61
N ALA A 162 19.38 -5.70 8.52
CA ALA A 162 20.64 -4.99 8.21
C ALA A 162 20.44 -3.69 7.42
N CYS A 163 19.29 -3.03 7.58
CA CYS A 163 18.99 -1.77 6.92
C CYS A 163 19.37 -0.58 7.79
N GLU A 164 19.72 0.54 7.15
CA GLU A 164 20.18 1.74 7.82
C GLU A 164 19.39 2.97 7.36
N SER A 165 19.01 3.85 8.30
CA SER A 165 18.31 5.09 7.99
C SER A 165 18.97 6.29 8.65
N TYR A 166 19.29 7.30 7.85
CA TYR A 166 19.97 8.54 8.27
C TYR A 166 19.18 9.81 7.96
N GLY A 167 18.25 9.74 7.00
CA GLY A 167 17.40 10.88 6.64
C GLY A 167 16.28 11.12 7.65
N ASP A 168 15.95 12.37 7.88
CA ASP A 168 14.87 12.77 8.78
C ASP A 168 13.52 12.22 8.32
N VAL A 169 12.68 11.77 9.27
CA VAL A 169 11.37 11.16 8.99
C VAL A 169 10.28 11.97 9.67
N THR A 170 9.33 12.47 8.88
CA THR A 170 8.22 13.31 9.33
C THR A 170 6.88 12.72 8.89
N GLY A 171 5.93 12.61 9.79
CA GLY A 171 4.56 12.15 9.52
C GLY A 171 3.59 12.62 10.59
N VAL A 172 2.37 12.08 10.60
CA VAL A 172 1.38 12.39 11.62
C VAL A 172 1.42 11.34 12.73
N ASN A 173 1.10 10.09 12.40
CA ASN A 173 1.18 8.99 13.35
C ASN A 173 2.03 7.85 12.80
N GLN A 174 2.48 6.94 13.69
CA GLN A 174 3.25 5.76 13.32
C GLN A 174 4.51 6.14 12.54
N VAL A 175 5.38 6.91 13.19
CA VAL A 175 6.65 7.39 12.64
C VAL A 175 7.80 6.59 13.22
N GLY A 176 8.55 5.89 12.39
CA GLY A 176 9.69 5.09 12.82
C GLY A 176 10.97 5.36 12.03
N GLY A 177 12.12 5.17 12.68
CA GLY A 177 13.40 5.33 12.00
C GLY A 177 13.64 4.28 10.92
N ILE A 178 13.05 3.10 11.05
CA ILE A 178 13.09 2.01 10.06
C ILE A 178 11.70 1.76 9.50
N ALA A 179 10.70 1.42 10.33
CA ALA A 179 9.36 1.12 9.91
C ALA A 179 8.33 2.01 10.60
N GLY A 180 7.35 2.53 9.88
CA GLY A 180 6.23 3.28 10.46
C GLY A 180 5.34 2.38 11.29
N ALA A 181 4.80 1.33 10.68
CA ALA A 181 4.08 0.25 11.33
C ALA A 181 4.69 -1.10 10.94
N ALA A 182 4.74 -2.05 11.90
CA ALA A 182 5.29 -3.37 11.66
C ALA A 182 4.46 -4.45 12.38
N SER A 183 4.14 -5.52 11.64
CA SER A 183 3.53 -6.76 12.15
C SER A 183 4.38 -7.98 11.80
N ALA A 184 5.62 -7.78 11.34
CA ALA A 184 6.52 -8.83 10.90
C ALA A 184 7.91 -8.69 11.55
N LYS A 185 8.96 -9.19 10.90
CA LYS A 185 10.28 -9.37 11.51
C LYS A 185 11.27 -8.26 11.16
N LEU A 186 11.75 -7.53 12.15
CA LEU A 186 12.83 -6.55 12.00
C LEU A 186 14.05 -6.97 12.80
N ARG A 187 15.21 -7.14 12.15
CA ARG A 187 16.44 -7.60 12.80
C ARG A 187 17.66 -6.77 12.41
N SER A 188 18.51 -6.47 13.36
CA SER A 188 19.83 -5.86 13.10
C SER A 188 19.76 -4.56 12.30
N ASN A 189 18.70 -3.78 12.43
CA ASN A 189 18.54 -2.53 11.73
C ASN A 189 19.10 -1.36 12.54
N TRP A 190 19.48 -0.28 11.86
CA TRP A 190 20.06 0.91 12.47
C TRP A 190 19.35 2.17 11.99
N ALA A 191 19.01 3.06 12.92
CA ALA A 191 18.47 4.38 12.61
C ALA A 191 19.20 5.47 13.37
N LYS A 192 19.61 6.52 12.65
CA LYS A 192 20.21 7.73 13.21
C LYS A 192 19.66 8.95 12.47
N CYS A 193 18.44 9.33 12.80
CA CYS A 193 17.67 10.37 12.14
C CYS A 193 16.82 11.15 13.14
N ALA A 194 16.36 12.34 12.78
CA ALA A 194 15.34 13.04 13.53
C ALA A 194 13.95 12.51 13.13
N LEU A 195 13.07 12.30 14.13
CA LEU A 195 11.72 11.84 13.94
C LEU A 195 10.75 12.92 14.40
N SER A 196 9.71 13.20 13.59
CA SER A 196 8.67 14.18 13.90
C SER A 196 7.29 13.62 13.60
N GLY A 197 6.38 13.75 14.57
CA GLY A 197 4.99 13.29 14.42
C GLY A 197 4.16 13.62 15.67
N GLU A 198 2.90 13.18 15.68
CA GLU A 198 1.97 13.44 16.80
C GLU A 198 1.86 12.24 17.75
N LYS A 199 1.77 11.00 17.21
CA LYS A 199 1.58 9.78 18.01
C LYS A 199 2.39 8.61 17.45
N TYR A 200 2.71 7.65 18.34
CA TYR A 200 3.41 6.42 17.99
C TYR A 200 4.73 6.69 17.26
N ILE A 201 5.61 7.42 17.93
CA ILE A 201 6.94 7.74 17.41
C ILE A 201 7.97 6.83 18.08
N GLY A 202 8.68 6.04 17.30
CA GLY A 202 9.68 5.09 17.80
C GLY A 202 10.99 5.14 17.04
N GLY A 203 12.11 5.02 17.74
CA GLY A 203 13.45 5.10 17.14
C GLY A 203 13.70 4.10 16.02
N ILE A 204 13.10 2.92 16.09
CA ILE A 204 13.13 1.88 15.05
C ILE A 204 11.74 1.71 14.43
N VAL A 205 10.71 1.43 15.23
CA VAL A 205 9.34 1.19 14.77
C VAL A 205 8.41 2.17 15.45
N GLY A 206 7.52 2.84 14.70
CA GLY A 206 6.50 3.71 15.25
C GLY A 206 5.44 2.94 16.02
N GLN A 207 4.86 1.90 15.40
CA GLN A 207 3.90 0.99 16.04
C GLN A 207 4.20 -0.45 15.64
N GLY A 208 4.43 -1.32 16.63
CA GLY A 208 4.57 -2.77 16.45
C GLY A 208 3.30 -3.50 16.90
N THR A 209 2.86 -4.49 16.13
CA THR A 209 1.78 -5.41 16.49
C THR A 209 2.23 -6.80 16.09
N ASP A 210 2.33 -7.71 17.07
CA ASP A 210 2.82 -9.09 16.88
C ASP A 210 4.19 -9.20 16.17
N SER A 211 4.98 -8.12 16.20
CA SER A 211 6.27 -8.03 15.54
C SER A 211 7.39 -8.68 16.37
N ASP A 212 8.34 -9.33 15.69
CA ASP A 212 9.58 -9.86 16.27
C ASP A 212 10.72 -8.86 16.02
N LEU A 213 11.13 -8.16 17.07
CA LEU A 213 12.16 -7.13 17.05
C LEU A 213 13.44 -7.63 17.73
N THR A 214 14.50 -7.86 16.97
CA THR A 214 15.80 -8.34 17.49
C THR A 214 17.00 -7.59 16.87
#